data_b49182ac7a149aefd50acfc0d852c35c
#
_entry.id   b49182ac7a149aefd50acfc0d852c35c
#
_cell.length_a   1.000
_cell.length_b   1.000
_cell.length_c   1.000
_cell.angle_alpha   90.00
_cell.angle_beta   90.00
_cell.angle_gamma   90.00
#
_symmetry.space_group_name_H-M   'P 1'
#
loop_
_entity.id
_entity.type
_entity.pdbx_description
1 polymer ?
#
loop_
_entity_poly.entity_id
_entity_poly.type
_entity_poly.pdbx_seq_one_letter_code
_entity_poly.pdbx_strand_id
1 'polypeptide(L)'
;MDYTPGIFDTKLDFMGDLPHGQVQTTLCKQLALYVTLYSPLQMAADLVENYEKHMDAFQFIKDVAVDWDDSKYLEAEPGDYITAARKAKGTNNWFVGGITDENARTANFTLDFLEPGKQYVATPVSYTHLRAHETSAHL
;
A
#
# COMPACT_ATOMS: atom_id res chain seq x y z
N MET A 1 -0.60 10.21 -14.72
CA MET A 1 0.08 11.05 -13.71
C MET A 1 1.16 10.22 -13.07
N ASP A 2 2.34 10.78 -12.97
CA ASP A 2 3.46 10.11 -12.31
C ASP A 2 3.25 10.19 -10.79
N TYR A 3 3.55 9.10 -10.11
CA TYR A 3 3.39 9.04 -8.67
C TYR A 3 4.57 8.33 -8.01
N THR A 4 5.04 8.87 -6.90
CA THR A 4 6.28 8.43 -6.26
C THR A 4 6.04 8.10 -4.77
N PRO A 5 5.33 7.00 -4.47
CA PRO A 5 5.22 6.50 -3.11
C PRO A 5 6.44 5.67 -2.70
N GLY A 6 6.41 5.06 -1.53
CA GLY A 6 7.36 4.02 -1.14
C GLY A 6 8.56 4.51 -0.33
N ILE A 7 8.42 5.63 0.38
CA ILE A 7 9.44 6.04 1.34
C ILE A 7 9.39 5.11 2.56
N PHE A 8 10.49 4.42 2.86
CA PHE A 8 10.61 3.47 3.97
C PHE A 8 11.34 4.11 5.16
N ASP A 9 12.35 4.93 4.89
CA ASP A 9 12.99 5.73 5.94
C ASP A 9 12.25 7.05 6.12
N THR A 10 11.43 7.10 7.17
CA THR A 10 10.59 8.26 7.48
C THR A 10 11.31 9.34 8.27
N LYS A 11 12.54 9.09 8.73
CA LYS A 11 13.36 10.05 9.47
C LYS A 11 14.27 10.79 8.52
N LEU A 12 14.32 12.11 8.65
CA LEU A 12 15.14 12.97 7.80
C LEU A 12 16.49 13.28 8.44
N ASP A 13 17.11 12.31 9.08
CA ASP A 13 18.39 12.48 9.80
C ASP A 13 19.57 12.82 8.88
N PHE A 14 19.44 12.55 7.58
CA PHE A 14 20.45 12.86 6.57
C PHE A 14 20.55 14.37 6.25
N MET A 15 19.64 15.18 6.75
CA MET A 15 19.62 16.62 6.46
C MET A 15 20.53 17.46 7.37
N GLY A 16 21.37 16.83 8.19
CA GLY A 16 22.36 17.49 9.03
C GLY A 16 21.74 18.33 10.14
N ASP A 17 22.27 19.56 10.35
CA ASP A 17 21.87 20.45 11.44
C ASP A 17 20.51 21.13 11.27
N LEU A 18 19.76 20.81 10.23
CA LEU A 18 18.39 21.29 10.05
C LEU A 18 17.46 20.61 11.08
N PRO A 19 16.35 21.28 11.49
CA PRO A 19 15.38 20.67 12.38
C PRO A 19 14.95 19.31 11.80
N HIS A 20 15.22 18.24 12.53
CA HIS A 20 14.91 16.88 12.07
C HIS A 20 13.41 16.76 11.85
N GLY A 21 13.03 16.64 10.59
CA GLY A 21 11.66 16.35 10.18
C GLY A 21 11.41 14.85 10.16
N GLN A 22 10.14 14.50 10.22
CA GLN A 22 9.68 13.14 9.98
C GLN A 22 8.57 13.17 8.95
N VAL A 23 8.62 12.25 7.98
CA VAL A 23 7.52 12.05 7.05
C VAL A 23 6.36 11.43 7.83
N GLN A 24 5.21 12.07 7.81
CA GLN A 24 4.02 11.65 8.56
C GLN A 24 3.30 10.52 7.82
N THR A 25 3.88 9.33 7.89
CA THR A 25 3.38 8.14 7.22
C THR A 25 3.82 6.88 7.95
N THR A 26 3.24 5.74 7.56
CA THR A 26 3.71 4.42 7.93
C THR A 26 4.24 3.69 6.70
N LEU A 27 5.10 2.71 6.89
CA LEU A 27 5.59 1.86 5.80
C LEU A 27 4.43 1.15 5.09
N CYS A 28 3.47 0.65 5.84
CA CYS A 28 2.30 -0.01 5.28
C CYS A 28 1.42 0.94 4.47
N LYS A 29 1.26 2.20 4.90
CA LYS A 29 0.54 3.22 4.12
C LYS A 29 1.23 3.48 2.78
N GLN A 30 2.55 3.58 2.77
CA GLN A 30 3.30 3.76 1.53
C GLN A 30 3.05 2.61 0.54
N LEU A 31 2.98 1.37 1.02
CA LEU A 31 2.65 0.22 0.19
C LEU A 31 1.19 0.26 -0.29
N ALA A 32 0.26 0.60 0.59
CA ALA A 32 -1.17 0.70 0.24
C ALA A 32 -1.45 1.75 -0.84
N LEU A 33 -0.64 2.81 -0.91
CA LEU A 33 -0.77 3.85 -1.92
C LEU A 33 -0.56 3.31 -3.35
N TYR A 34 0.25 2.27 -3.55
CA TYR A 34 0.40 1.63 -4.85
C TYR A 34 -0.90 1.01 -5.37
N VAL A 35 -1.81 0.67 -4.48
CA VAL A 35 -3.12 0.10 -4.84
C VAL A 35 -4.21 1.16 -4.86
N THR A 36 -4.24 2.05 -3.88
CA THR A 36 -5.33 3.03 -3.71
C THR A 36 -5.26 4.17 -4.70
N LEU A 37 -4.06 4.58 -5.11
CA LEU A 37 -3.86 5.65 -6.10
C LEU A 37 -3.47 5.05 -7.46
N TYR A 38 -4.31 5.27 -8.45
CA TYR A 38 -4.02 4.81 -9.81
C TYR A 38 -2.96 5.69 -10.47
N SER A 39 -1.89 5.04 -10.92
CA SER A 39 -0.92 5.62 -11.85
C SER A 39 -0.29 4.52 -12.69
N PRO A 40 -0.25 4.65 -14.02
CA PRO A 40 0.43 3.68 -14.87
C PRO A 40 1.95 3.73 -14.73
N LEU A 41 2.48 4.81 -14.19
CA LEU A 41 3.89 4.96 -13.84
C LEU A 41 4.01 5.25 -12.35
N GLN A 42 4.49 4.27 -11.62
CA GLN A 42 4.77 4.39 -10.19
C GLN A 42 6.27 4.23 -9.95
N MET A 43 6.83 5.16 -9.21
CA MET A 43 8.23 5.19 -8.84
C MET A 43 8.40 4.77 -7.38
N ALA A 44 9.63 4.46 -6.99
CA ALA A 44 9.99 4.14 -5.62
C ALA A 44 10.85 5.28 -5.04
N ALA A 45 10.38 5.89 -3.96
CA ALA A 45 10.87 7.18 -3.47
C ALA A 45 12.10 7.11 -2.56
N ASP A 46 12.64 5.91 -2.30
CA ASP A 46 13.68 5.75 -1.29
C ASP A 46 15.01 5.23 -1.88
N LEU A 47 16.05 5.23 -1.05
CA LEU A 47 17.36 4.69 -1.38
C LEU A 47 17.35 3.16 -1.29
N VAL A 48 18.21 2.52 -2.07
CA VAL A 48 18.35 1.06 -2.12
C VAL A 48 18.62 0.49 -0.72
N GLU A 49 19.48 1.13 0.05
CA GLU A 49 19.85 0.68 1.40
C GLU A 49 18.66 0.64 2.36
N ASN A 50 17.68 1.55 2.18
CA ASN A 50 16.47 1.57 2.99
C ASN A 50 15.51 0.46 2.61
N TYR A 51 15.44 0.11 1.33
CA TYR A 51 14.67 -1.04 0.87
C TYR A 51 15.27 -2.37 1.31
N GLU A 52 16.60 -2.47 1.32
CA GLU A 52 17.29 -3.68 1.78
C GLU A 52 17.03 -4.01 3.26
N LYS A 53 16.74 -3.02 4.08
CA LYS A 53 16.34 -3.22 5.49
C LYS A 53 14.96 -3.86 5.65
N HIS A 54 14.13 -3.80 4.62
CA HIS A 54 12.72 -4.25 4.62
C HIS A 54 12.38 -4.98 3.32
N MET A 55 13.15 -6.01 2.99
CA MET A 55 13.00 -6.75 1.73
C MET A 55 11.65 -7.45 1.58
N ASP A 56 11.04 -7.87 2.68
CA ASP A 56 9.69 -8.43 2.71
C ASP A 56 8.64 -7.41 2.24
N ALA A 57 8.73 -6.18 2.71
CA ALA A 57 7.88 -5.08 2.26
C ALA A 57 8.20 -4.66 0.82
N PHE A 58 9.47 -4.62 0.45
CA PHE A 58 9.90 -4.27 -0.91
C PHE A 58 9.44 -5.31 -1.94
N GLN A 59 9.28 -6.57 -1.53
CA GLN A 59 8.72 -7.60 -2.41
C GLN A 59 7.31 -7.22 -2.89
N PHE A 60 6.51 -6.57 -2.06
CA PHE A 60 5.20 -6.06 -2.49
C PHE A 60 5.33 -5.04 -3.62
N ILE A 61 6.27 -4.09 -3.54
CA ILE A 61 6.52 -3.11 -4.60
C ILE A 61 6.91 -3.80 -5.91
N LYS A 62 7.69 -4.88 -5.83
CA LYS A 62 8.08 -5.65 -7.02
C LYS A 62 6.93 -6.43 -7.64
N ASP A 63 5.98 -6.85 -6.84
CA ASP A 63 4.88 -7.71 -7.28
C ASP A 63 3.62 -6.93 -7.68
N VAL A 64 3.42 -5.73 -7.13
CA VAL A 64 2.20 -4.95 -7.39
C VAL A 64 2.13 -4.51 -8.85
N ALA A 65 0.94 -4.66 -9.43
CA ALA A 65 0.69 -4.22 -10.80
C ALA A 65 0.52 -2.68 -10.87
N VAL A 66 0.70 -2.13 -12.05
CA VAL A 66 0.47 -0.70 -12.35
C VAL A 66 -0.70 -0.47 -13.29
N ASP A 67 -1.22 -1.52 -13.90
CA ASP A 67 -2.39 -1.48 -14.78
C ASP A 67 -3.41 -2.55 -14.36
N TRP A 68 -4.69 -2.22 -14.48
CA TRP A 68 -5.77 -2.96 -13.84
C TRP A 68 -6.91 -3.26 -14.81
N ASP A 69 -7.45 -4.48 -14.74
CA ASP A 69 -8.66 -4.88 -15.47
C ASP A 69 -9.93 -4.52 -14.71
N ASP A 70 -9.90 -4.49 -13.40
CA ASP A 70 -11.05 -4.16 -12.56
C ASP A 70 -10.63 -3.46 -11.28
N SER A 71 -11.51 -2.65 -10.75
CA SER A 71 -11.32 -1.94 -9.48
C SER A 71 -12.62 -1.91 -8.69
N LYS A 72 -12.55 -2.32 -7.43
CA LYS A 72 -13.67 -2.29 -6.48
C LYS A 72 -13.30 -1.41 -5.30
N TYR A 73 -14.16 -0.48 -4.96
CA TYR A 73 -14.05 0.31 -3.74
C TYR A 73 -14.91 -0.36 -2.68
N LEU A 74 -14.28 -1.05 -1.75
CA LEU A 74 -14.95 -1.90 -0.77
C LEU A 74 -15.55 -1.05 0.35
N GLU A 75 -14.82 -0.03 0.77
CA GLU A 75 -15.24 0.97 1.75
C GLU A 75 -14.58 2.30 1.39
N ALA A 76 -15.33 3.40 1.53
CA ALA A 76 -14.74 4.73 1.38
C ALA A 76 -15.58 5.78 2.09
N GLU A 77 -14.89 6.70 2.77
CA GLU A 77 -15.44 7.93 3.29
C GLU A 77 -14.46 9.05 2.94
N PRO A 78 -14.85 10.04 2.12
CA PRO A 78 -13.94 11.09 1.69
C PRO A 78 -13.32 11.84 2.86
N GLY A 79 -11.98 11.92 2.86
CA GLY A 79 -11.20 12.55 3.92
C GLY A 79 -10.84 11.64 5.08
N ASP A 80 -11.49 10.49 5.23
CA ASP A 80 -11.31 9.63 6.39
C ASP A 80 -10.59 8.33 6.04
N TYR A 81 -11.13 7.53 5.12
CA TYR A 81 -10.54 6.24 4.76
C TYR A 81 -10.98 5.76 3.38
N ILE A 82 -10.20 4.83 2.83
CA ILE A 82 -10.55 4.07 1.62
C ILE A 82 -9.94 2.67 1.68
N THR A 83 -10.72 1.69 1.24
CA THR A 83 -10.23 0.33 0.98
C THR A 83 -10.60 -0.04 -0.46
N ALA A 84 -9.60 -0.33 -1.27
CA ALA A 84 -9.78 -0.66 -2.67
C ALA A 84 -9.18 -2.02 -2.99
N ALA A 85 -9.87 -2.77 -3.84
CA ALA A 85 -9.38 -4.01 -4.44
C ALA A 85 -9.25 -3.82 -5.94
N ARG A 86 -8.10 -4.17 -6.50
CA ARG A 86 -7.81 -4.04 -7.93
C ARG A 86 -7.28 -5.33 -8.51
N LYS A 87 -7.79 -5.69 -9.66
CA LYS A 87 -7.36 -6.87 -10.41
C LYS A 87 -6.28 -6.49 -11.40
N ALA A 88 -5.12 -7.13 -11.28
CA ALA A 88 -3.99 -6.91 -12.19
C ALA A 88 -4.35 -7.32 -13.62
N LYS A 89 -4.00 -6.47 -14.58
CA LYS A 89 -4.35 -6.66 -15.99
C LYS A 89 -3.81 -7.99 -16.54
N GLY A 90 -4.69 -8.72 -17.21
CA GLY A 90 -4.37 -10.00 -17.82
C GLY A 90 -4.15 -11.16 -16.85
N THR A 91 -4.51 -10.99 -15.59
CA THR A 91 -4.35 -12.01 -14.55
C THR A 91 -5.62 -12.22 -13.73
N ASN A 92 -5.60 -13.20 -12.83
CA ASN A 92 -6.61 -13.39 -11.79
C ASN A 92 -6.14 -12.91 -10.41
N ASN A 93 -5.03 -12.18 -10.37
CA ASN A 93 -4.46 -11.68 -9.12
C ASN A 93 -5.12 -10.36 -8.69
N TRP A 94 -5.49 -10.29 -7.43
CA TRP A 94 -6.07 -9.11 -6.82
C TRP A 94 -5.12 -8.51 -5.80
N PHE A 95 -5.09 -7.20 -5.74
CA PHE A 95 -4.35 -6.43 -4.74
C PHE A 95 -5.34 -5.60 -3.94
N VAL A 96 -5.28 -5.69 -2.63
CA VAL A 96 -6.15 -4.94 -1.71
C VAL A 96 -5.29 -3.99 -0.91
N GLY A 97 -5.65 -2.71 -0.95
CA GLY A 97 -4.99 -1.68 -0.15
C GLY A 97 -6.02 -0.87 0.63
N GLY A 98 -5.74 -0.63 1.89
CA GLY A 98 -6.55 0.22 2.76
C GLY A 98 -5.71 1.30 3.40
N ILE A 99 -6.19 2.53 3.35
CA ILE A 99 -5.58 3.67 4.04
C ILE A 99 -6.63 4.41 4.88
N THR A 100 -6.18 4.98 5.98
CA THR A 100 -7.00 5.81 6.86
C THR A 100 -6.25 7.11 7.18
N ASP A 101 -6.97 8.07 7.77
CA ASP A 101 -6.38 9.25 8.37
C ASP A 101 -5.56 8.90 9.63
N GLU A 102 -5.36 9.84 10.54
CA GLU A 102 -4.65 9.62 11.81
C GLU A 102 -5.40 8.71 12.80
N ASN A 103 -6.66 8.38 12.54
CA ASN A 103 -7.47 7.54 13.40
C ASN A 103 -7.40 6.08 12.94
N ALA A 104 -7.08 5.17 13.87
CA ALA A 104 -7.10 3.75 13.59
C ALA A 104 -8.54 3.26 13.35
N ARG A 105 -8.73 2.47 12.29
CA ARG A 105 -10.02 1.89 11.92
C ARG A 105 -9.88 0.42 11.58
N THR A 106 -10.98 -0.30 11.70
CA THR A 106 -11.08 -1.68 11.24
C THR A 106 -11.84 -1.71 9.92
N ALA A 107 -11.21 -2.21 8.87
CA ALA A 107 -11.86 -2.44 7.59
C ALA A 107 -12.64 -3.77 7.65
N ASN A 108 -13.90 -3.75 7.24
CA ASN A 108 -14.76 -4.92 7.16
C ASN A 108 -15.32 -5.03 5.74
N PHE A 109 -14.96 -6.08 5.04
CA PHE A 109 -15.42 -6.31 3.69
C PHE A 109 -15.47 -7.79 3.39
N THR A 110 -16.23 -8.16 2.36
CA THR A 110 -16.33 -9.54 1.88
C THR A 110 -15.42 -9.74 0.67
N LEU A 111 -14.93 -10.95 0.47
CA LEU A 111 -14.11 -11.33 -0.69
C LEU A 111 -14.97 -11.79 -1.88
N ASP A 112 -16.15 -11.19 -2.05
CA ASP A 112 -17.10 -11.53 -3.11
C ASP A 112 -16.67 -11.09 -4.51
N PHE A 113 -15.63 -10.24 -4.59
CA PHE A 113 -15.00 -9.87 -5.85
C PHE A 113 -14.11 -10.98 -6.44
N LEU A 114 -13.76 -11.99 -5.65
CA LEU A 114 -12.99 -13.15 -6.11
C LEU A 114 -13.86 -14.09 -6.92
N GLU A 115 -13.26 -14.78 -7.89
CA GLU A 115 -13.99 -15.68 -8.77
C GLU A 115 -14.41 -16.96 -8.02
N PRO A 116 -15.72 -17.31 -8.03
CA PRO A 116 -16.21 -18.53 -7.35
C PRO A 116 -15.54 -19.79 -7.91
N GLY A 117 -15.22 -20.73 -7.00
CA GLY A 117 -14.63 -22.02 -7.36
C GLY A 117 -13.13 -22.01 -7.60
N LYS A 118 -12.48 -20.85 -7.52
CA LYS A 118 -11.00 -20.75 -7.58
C LYS A 118 -10.43 -20.62 -6.18
N GLN A 119 -9.23 -21.19 -6.00
CA GLN A 119 -8.47 -21.04 -4.77
C GLN A 119 -7.52 -19.84 -4.89
N TYR A 120 -7.46 -19.05 -3.84
CA TYR A 120 -6.58 -17.89 -3.72
C TYR A 120 -5.72 -18.01 -2.46
N VAL A 121 -4.48 -17.54 -2.57
CA VAL A 121 -3.59 -17.41 -1.42
C VAL A 121 -3.49 -15.95 -1.05
N ALA A 122 -3.88 -15.59 0.17
CA ALA A 122 -3.72 -14.25 0.69
C ALA A 122 -2.33 -14.07 1.30
N THR A 123 -1.61 -13.04 0.86
CA THR A 123 -0.32 -12.68 1.42
C THR A 123 -0.44 -11.28 2.05
N PRO A 124 -0.82 -11.18 3.33
CA PRO A 124 -0.93 -9.89 3.99
C PRO A 124 0.44 -9.29 4.28
N VAL A 125 0.56 -7.99 4.04
CA VAL A 125 1.70 -7.19 4.49
C VAL A 125 1.19 -6.22 5.55
N SER A 126 1.67 -6.38 6.76
CA SER A 126 1.26 -5.58 7.91
C SER A 126 2.47 -5.10 8.67
N TYR A 127 2.57 -3.78 8.84
CA TYR A 127 3.60 -3.15 9.65
C TYR A 127 2.94 -2.29 10.70
N THR A 128 3.04 -2.71 11.95
CA THR A 128 2.58 -1.93 13.09
C THR A 128 3.67 -0.96 13.50
N HIS A 129 3.52 0.31 13.12
CA HIS A 129 4.16 1.40 13.84
C HIS A 129 3.16 1.99 14.83
N LEU A 130 3.67 2.50 15.95
CA LEU A 130 2.96 2.87 17.18
C LEU A 130 1.69 3.75 17.06
N ARG A 131 1.19 4.10 15.87
CA ARG A 131 0.04 5.01 15.71
C ARG A 131 -0.94 4.75 14.57
N ALA A 132 -0.74 3.78 13.70
CA ALA A 132 -1.75 3.47 12.67
C ALA A 132 -1.63 2.01 12.22
N HIS A 133 -2.76 1.31 12.23
CA HIS A 133 -2.87 -0.04 11.69
C HIS A 133 -3.38 0.04 10.26
N GLU A 134 -2.49 -0.06 9.30
CA GLU A 134 -2.82 -0.11 7.89
C GLU A 134 -2.34 -1.43 7.32
N THR A 135 -3.13 -2.02 6.46
CA THR A 135 -2.85 -3.35 5.89
C THR A 135 -2.95 -3.28 4.38
N SER A 136 -1.96 -3.82 3.72
CA SER A 136 -2.00 -4.14 2.30
C SER A 136 -1.96 -5.64 2.13
N ALA A 137 -2.68 -6.16 1.16
CA ALA A 137 -2.68 -7.59 0.86
C ALA A 137 -2.62 -7.82 -0.65
N HIS A 138 -1.92 -8.90 -1.02
CA HIS A 138 -1.90 -9.47 -2.36
C HIS A 138 -2.67 -10.79 -2.36
N LEU A 139 -3.67 -10.90 -3.23
CA LEU A 139 -4.51 -12.08 -3.39
C LEU A 139 -4.37 -12.71 -4.78
#